data_621a244b077a4cab971604d1c8d8da8c
#
_entry.id   621a244b077a4cab971604d1c8d8da8c
#
_cell.length_a   1.000
_cell.length_b   1.000
_cell.length_c   1.000
_cell.angle_alpha   90.00
_cell.angle_beta   90.00
_cell.angle_gamma   90.00
#
_symmetry.space_group_name_H-M   'P 1'
#
loop_
_entity.id
_entity.type
_entity.pdbx_description
1 polymer ?
#
loop_
_entity_poly.entity_id
_entity_poly.type
_entity_poly.pdbx_seq_one_letter_code
_entity_poly.pdbx_strand_id
1 'polypeptide(L)'
;MLSDRQLWHAHNFETIVTATLNAYKAGCSPSSLSEELMELAAAQGFADYMVPGFEHGIGMIGDEWRIGMNDGPIPYWTNPDHIYQENEMVICAMQYACPEEDIGFRYENPILITKDGCEYMSKFPLKIEVIE
;
A
#
# COMPACT_ATOMS: atom_id res chain seq x y z
N MET A 1 4.58 -27.26 2.79
CA MET A 1 4.07 -26.91 1.43
C MET A 1 2.82 -26.04 1.61
N LEU A 2 2.75 -24.87 0.98
CA LEU A 2 1.56 -24.00 1.05
C LEU A 2 0.37 -24.63 0.33
N SER A 3 -0.84 -24.40 0.85
CA SER A 3 -2.08 -24.78 0.18
C SER A 3 -2.37 -23.83 -1.01
N ASP A 4 -3.20 -24.26 -1.96
CA ASP A 4 -3.65 -23.43 -3.07
C ASP A 4 -4.31 -22.13 -2.58
N ARG A 5 -5.01 -22.20 -1.45
CA ARG A 5 -5.67 -21.04 -0.83
C ARG A 5 -4.66 -20.04 -0.29
N GLN A 6 -3.59 -20.49 0.38
CA GLN A 6 -2.50 -19.63 0.83
C GLN A 6 -1.75 -18.99 -0.32
N LEU A 7 -1.51 -19.75 -1.39
CA LEU A 7 -0.91 -19.22 -2.63
C LEU A 7 -1.80 -18.18 -3.30
N TRP A 8 -3.11 -18.37 -3.30
CA TRP A 8 -4.07 -17.40 -3.81
C TRP A 8 -4.01 -16.07 -3.06
N HIS A 9 -3.99 -16.10 -1.71
CA HIS A 9 -3.84 -14.89 -0.89
C HIS A 9 -2.50 -14.20 -1.13
N ALA A 10 -1.41 -14.96 -1.19
CA ALA A 10 -0.08 -14.41 -1.47
C ALA A 10 -0.03 -13.70 -2.82
N HIS A 11 -0.59 -14.32 -3.86
CA HIS A 11 -0.66 -13.73 -5.20
C HIS A 11 -1.49 -12.44 -5.24
N ASN A 12 -2.63 -12.42 -4.55
CA ASN A 12 -3.47 -11.22 -4.45
C ASN A 12 -2.74 -10.08 -3.75
N PHE A 13 -2.01 -10.38 -2.67
CA PHE A 13 -1.21 -9.40 -1.98
C PHE A 13 -0.07 -8.84 -2.86
N GLU A 14 0.68 -9.69 -3.56
CA GLU A 14 1.70 -9.23 -4.52
C GLU A 14 1.08 -8.38 -5.63
N THR A 15 -0.09 -8.76 -6.11
CA THR A 15 -0.82 -8.02 -7.16
C THR A 15 -1.17 -6.61 -6.70
N ILE A 16 -1.77 -6.47 -5.51
CA ILE A 16 -2.19 -5.15 -5.02
C ILE A 16 -1.00 -4.26 -4.69
N VAL A 17 0.07 -4.80 -4.10
CA VAL A 17 1.30 -4.03 -3.84
C VAL A 17 1.91 -3.54 -5.15
N THR A 18 2.00 -4.39 -6.15
CA THR A 18 2.52 -4.02 -7.48
C THR A 18 1.66 -2.94 -8.12
N ALA A 19 0.34 -3.09 -8.09
CA ALA A 19 -0.58 -2.08 -8.62
C ALA A 19 -0.42 -0.74 -7.91
N THR A 20 -0.33 -0.74 -6.58
CA THR A 20 -0.13 0.46 -5.77
C THR A 20 1.15 1.20 -6.18
N LEU A 21 2.25 0.48 -6.27
CA LEU A 21 3.54 1.08 -6.64
C LEU A 21 3.55 1.63 -8.08
N ASN A 22 2.82 0.99 -9.00
CA ASN A 22 2.69 1.47 -10.37
C ASN A 22 1.75 2.68 -10.52
N ALA A 23 0.84 2.87 -9.58
CA ALA A 23 -0.13 3.97 -9.61
C ALA A 23 0.41 5.29 -9.04
N TYR A 24 1.43 5.24 -8.18
CA TYR A 24 2.03 6.46 -7.61
C TYR A 24 2.70 7.30 -8.68
N LYS A 25 2.36 8.59 -8.72
CA LYS A 25 3.03 9.63 -9.51
C LYS A 25 2.63 11.02 -9.03
N ALA A 26 3.39 12.04 -9.40
CA ALA A 26 3.00 13.43 -9.15
C ALA A 26 1.66 13.75 -9.81
N GLY A 27 0.82 14.53 -9.12
CA GLY A 27 -0.51 14.92 -9.59
C GLY A 27 -1.65 13.94 -9.23
N CYS A 28 -1.36 12.74 -8.74
CA CYS A 28 -2.37 11.84 -8.18
C CYS A 28 -2.69 12.20 -6.72
N SER A 29 -3.81 11.71 -6.20
CA SER A 29 -4.20 11.84 -4.79
C SER A 29 -4.34 10.47 -4.12
N PRO A 30 -4.20 10.38 -2.79
CA PRO A 30 -4.50 9.15 -2.04
C PRO A 30 -5.90 8.61 -2.32
N SER A 31 -6.90 9.51 -2.46
CA SER A 31 -8.27 9.10 -2.77
C SER A 31 -8.38 8.42 -4.13
N SER A 32 -7.79 9.02 -5.17
CA SER A 32 -7.85 8.42 -6.51
C SER A 32 -7.13 7.07 -6.57
N LEU A 33 -6.00 6.94 -5.86
CA LEU A 33 -5.31 5.67 -5.76
C LEU A 33 -6.16 4.63 -5.00
N SER A 34 -6.75 5.02 -3.88
CA SER A 34 -7.59 4.12 -3.08
C SER A 34 -8.77 3.58 -3.87
N GLU A 35 -9.46 4.43 -4.65
CA GLU A 35 -10.57 4.02 -5.51
C GLU A 35 -10.12 2.99 -6.55
N GLU A 36 -9.04 3.28 -7.30
CA GLU A 36 -8.49 2.39 -8.31
C GLU A 36 -8.07 1.02 -7.72
N LEU A 37 -7.41 1.03 -6.57
CA LEU A 37 -6.96 -0.19 -5.90
C LEU A 37 -8.12 -1.03 -5.37
N MET A 38 -9.16 -0.40 -4.83
CA MET A 38 -10.35 -1.10 -4.36
C MET A 38 -11.17 -1.68 -5.51
N GLU A 39 -11.26 -0.99 -6.65
CA GLU A 39 -11.88 -1.53 -7.86
C GLU A 39 -11.14 -2.78 -8.36
N LEU A 40 -9.80 -2.74 -8.40
CA LEU A 40 -8.98 -3.89 -8.74
C LEU A 40 -9.22 -5.08 -7.79
N ALA A 41 -9.17 -4.82 -6.49
CA ALA A 41 -9.38 -5.84 -5.47
C ALA A 41 -10.78 -6.48 -5.57
N ALA A 42 -11.81 -5.67 -5.81
CA ALA A 42 -13.18 -6.14 -6.00
C ALA A 42 -13.32 -6.99 -7.27
N ALA A 43 -12.73 -6.56 -8.38
CA ALA A 43 -12.76 -7.30 -9.63
C ALA A 43 -12.08 -8.69 -9.53
N GLN A 44 -11.09 -8.84 -8.63
CA GLN A 44 -10.40 -10.09 -8.38
C GLN A 44 -10.93 -10.87 -7.16
N GLY A 45 -11.94 -10.36 -6.46
CA GLY A 45 -12.64 -11.03 -5.37
C GLY A 45 -11.90 -11.05 -4.04
N PHE A 46 -11.00 -10.09 -3.78
CA PHE A 46 -10.26 -10.01 -2.51
C PHE A 46 -10.40 -8.66 -1.77
N ALA A 47 -11.35 -7.81 -2.16
CA ALA A 47 -11.55 -6.51 -1.53
C ALA A 47 -11.80 -6.60 -0.02
N ASP A 48 -12.50 -7.63 0.45
CA ASP A 48 -12.82 -7.83 1.86
C ASP A 48 -11.58 -8.10 2.75
N TYR A 49 -10.45 -8.44 2.15
CA TYR A 49 -9.20 -8.69 2.84
C TYR A 49 -8.27 -7.48 2.90
N MET A 50 -8.63 -6.39 2.22
CA MET A 50 -7.85 -5.15 2.26
C MET A 50 -8.03 -4.44 3.60
N VAL A 51 -6.92 -4.14 4.26
CA VAL A 51 -6.93 -3.33 5.49
C VAL A 51 -6.82 -1.86 5.11
N PRO A 52 -7.68 -0.98 5.65
CA PRO A 52 -7.64 0.45 5.36
C PRO A 52 -6.29 1.08 5.67
N GLY A 53 -5.88 2.00 4.81
CA GLY A 53 -4.59 2.68 4.90
C GLY A 53 -3.48 1.94 4.15
N PHE A 54 -2.83 2.63 3.24
CA PHE A 54 -1.79 2.03 2.39
C PHE A 54 -0.51 2.86 2.34
N GLU A 55 -0.45 3.93 3.12
CA GLU A 55 0.73 4.79 3.18
C GLU A 55 0.83 5.62 4.45
N HIS A 56 2.02 6.08 4.75
CA HIS A 56 2.29 7.11 5.77
C HIS A 56 3.56 7.90 5.42
N GLY A 57 3.77 9.02 6.13
CA GLY A 57 5.02 9.75 6.07
C GLY A 57 6.13 9.06 6.86
N ILE A 58 7.36 9.51 6.70
CA ILE A 58 8.51 9.09 7.48
C ILE A 58 9.32 10.32 7.89
N GLY A 59 9.76 10.37 9.14
CA GLY A 59 10.54 11.48 9.64
C GLY A 59 11.34 11.13 10.90
N MET A 60 11.66 12.13 11.70
CA MET A 60 12.59 11.99 12.84
C MET A 60 12.10 11.07 13.96
N ILE A 61 10.81 10.85 14.07
CA ILE A 61 10.18 10.04 15.13
C ILE A 61 9.53 8.75 14.62
N GLY A 62 9.86 8.32 13.42
CA GLY A 62 9.26 7.15 12.79
C GLY A 62 8.13 7.52 11.85
N ASP A 63 6.97 6.89 12.00
CA ASP A 63 5.80 7.20 11.19
C ASP A 63 5.36 8.63 11.44
N GLU A 64 5.51 9.48 10.46
CA GLU A 64 5.06 10.86 10.54
C GLU A 64 3.77 11.06 9.78
N TRP A 65 2.91 11.87 10.38
CA TRP A 65 1.68 12.30 9.74
C TRP A 65 2.00 13.29 8.62
N ARG A 66 1.34 13.15 7.52
CA ARG A 66 1.42 14.16 6.47
C ARG A 66 0.75 15.44 6.93
N ILE A 67 1.31 16.57 6.52
CA ILE A 67 0.69 17.87 6.72
C ILE A 67 -0.72 17.85 6.11
N GLY A 68 -1.73 18.12 6.94
CA GLY A 68 -3.13 18.11 6.53
C GLY A 68 -3.87 16.79 6.72
N MET A 69 -3.29 15.82 7.44
CA MET A 69 -4.04 14.65 7.90
C MET A 69 -5.13 15.07 8.88
N ASN A 70 -6.31 14.46 8.72
CA ASN A 70 -7.39 14.67 9.68
C ASN A 70 -7.01 14.09 11.04
N ASP A 71 -7.22 14.89 12.10
CA ASP A 71 -7.11 14.48 13.51
C ASP A 71 -8.27 13.55 13.94
N GLY A 72 -8.80 12.76 13.03
CA GLY A 72 -9.87 11.82 13.29
C GLY A 72 -9.40 10.67 14.20
N PRO A 73 -10.33 9.92 14.80
CA PRO A 73 -10.03 8.86 15.77
C PRO A 73 -9.31 7.65 15.15
N ILE A 74 -9.06 7.67 13.85
CA ILE A 74 -8.31 6.64 13.14
C ILE A 74 -7.02 7.26 12.59
N PRO A 75 -5.89 6.93 13.18
CA PRO A 75 -4.62 7.63 12.98
C PRO A 75 -3.91 7.35 11.64
N TYR A 76 -4.53 6.74 10.67
CA TYR A 76 -3.85 6.27 9.45
C TYR A 76 -4.28 6.98 8.18
N TRP A 77 -5.00 8.09 8.29
CA TRP A 77 -5.61 8.70 7.13
C TRP A 77 -4.73 9.81 6.56
N THR A 78 -4.24 9.56 5.39
CA THR A 78 -3.76 10.64 4.53
C THR A 78 -4.88 11.64 4.30
N ASN A 79 -4.53 12.92 4.17
CA ASN A 79 -5.48 13.90 3.68
C ASN A 79 -5.99 13.46 2.31
N PRO A 80 -7.28 13.16 2.14
CA PRO A 80 -7.82 12.69 0.87
C PRO A 80 -7.65 13.69 -0.27
N ASP A 81 -7.53 14.98 0.08
CA ASP A 81 -7.33 16.09 -0.86
C ASP A 81 -5.85 16.36 -1.16
N HIS A 82 -4.94 15.59 -0.54
CA HIS A 82 -3.52 15.72 -0.84
C HIS A 82 -3.24 15.37 -2.31
N ILE A 83 -2.36 16.13 -2.94
CA ILE A 83 -1.86 15.85 -4.28
C ILE A 83 -0.35 15.61 -4.18
N TYR A 84 0.07 14.41 -4.56
CA TYR A 84 1.50 14.05 -4.53
C TYR A 84 2.32 15.00 -5.39
N GLN A 85 3.44 15.41 -4.84
CA GLN A 85 4.38 16.28 -5.54
C GLN A 85 5.61 15.50 -6.00
N GLU A 86 6.21 15.95 -7.10
CA GLU A 86 7.53 15.43 -7.50
C GLU A 86 8.57 15.67 -6.41
N ASN A 87 9.39 14.66 -6.12
CA ASN A 87 10.37 14.58 -5.03
C ASN A 87 9.77 14.45 -3.62
N GLU A 88 8.49 14.17 -3.51
CA GLU A 88 7.88 13.79 -2.24
C GLU A 88 8.24 12.35 -1.89
N MET A 89 8.60 12.10 -0.62
CA MET A 89 8.87 10.76 -0.12
C MET A 89 7.72 10.27 0.75
N VAL A 90 7.29 9.04 0.49
CA VAL A 90 6.23 8.37 1.25
C VAL A 90 6.64 6.92 1.54
N ILE A 91 6.03 6.34 2.56
CA ILE A 91 6.09 4.89 2.80
C ILE A 91 4.85 4.27 2.20
N CYS A 92 5.02 3.43 1.19
CA CYS A 92 3.97 2.52 0.76
C CYS A 92 3.85 1.42 1.81
N ALA A 93 2.73 1.34 2.50
CA ALA A 93 2.51 0.49 3.67
C ALA A 93 1.23 -0.34 3.50
N MET A 94 1.26 -1.27 2.54
CA MET A 94 0.11 -2.12 2.23
C MET A 94 -0.11 -3.18 3.30
N GLN A 95 -1.38 -3.40 3.63
CA GLN A 95 -1.82 -4.40 4.59
C GLN A 95 -2.97 -5.23 4.01
N TYR A 96 -2.95 -6.51 4.34
CA TYR A 96 -3.93 -7.50 3.89
C TYR A 96 -4.17 -8.50 5.00
N ALA A 97 -5.40 -8.84 5.29
CA ALA A 97 -5.74 -9.77 6.36
C ALA A 97 -6.96 -10.62 6.04
N CYS A 98 -6.85 -11.92 6.31
CA CYS A 98 -7.93 -12.88 6.34
C CYS A 98 -7.89 -13.61 7.70
N PRO A 99 -8.51 -13.04 8.75
CA PRO A 99 -8.44 -13.61 10.11
C PRO A 99 -9.04 -15.02 10.20
N GLU A 100 -10.05 -15.32 9.40
CA GLU A 100 -10.72 -16.62 9.38
C GLU A 100 -9.81 -17.75 8.89
N GLU A 101 -8.75 -17.41 8.17
CA GLU A 101 -7.78 -18.37 7.63
C GLU A 101 -6.38 -18.20 8.27
N ASP A 102 -6.26 -17.36 9.32
CA ASP A 102 -4.99 -17.02 9.97
C ASP A 102 -3.93 -16.50 9.00
N ILE A 103 -4.36 -15.73 7.99
CA ILE A 103 -3.49 -15.16 6.96
C ILE A 103 -3.41 -13.64 7.10
N GLY A 104 -2.19 -13.12 7.07
CA GLY A 104 -1.93 -11.68 7.05
C GLY A 104 -0.62 -11.37 6.35
N PHE A 105 -0.61 -10.27 5.59
CA PHE A 105 0.57 -9.76 4.92
C PHE A 105 0.73 -8.27 5.20
N ARG A 106 1.97 -7.83 5.31
CA ARG A 106 2.35 -6.42 5.37
C ARG A 106 3.56 -6.18 4.50
N TYR A 107 3.52 -5.10 3.76
CA TYR A 107 4.63 -4.62 2.95
C TYR A 107 4.86 -3.14 3.25
N GLU A 108 6.10 -2.77 3.50
CA GLU A 108 6.50 -1.38 3.67
C GLU A 108 7.74 -1.10 2.84
N ASN A 109 7.69 -0.06 2.04
CA ASN A 109 8.84 0.42 1.28
C ASN A 109 8.78 1.93 1.14
N PRO A 110 9.85 2.65 1.49
CA PRO A 110 9.97 4.06 1.16
C PRO A 110 10.12 4.23 -0.35
N ILE A 111 9.33 5.12 -0.89
CA ILE A 111 9.32 5.48 -2.31
C ILE A 111 9.49 6.99 -2.49
N LEU A 112 10.16 7.38 -3.55
CA LEU A 112 10.26 8.75 -4.00
C LEU A 112 9.30 8.95 -5.16
N ILE A 113 8.36 9.90 -5.03
CA ILE A 113 7.42 10.25 -6.09
C ILE A 113 8.17 10.97 -7.19
N THR A 114 7.99 10.51 -8.42
CA THR A 114 8.52 11.15 -9.62
C THR A 114 7.39 11.72 -10.48
N LYS A 115 7.75 12.44 -11.52
CA LYS A 115 6.78 13.00 -12.45
C LYS A 115 5.83 11.95 -13.03
N ASP A 116 6.34 10.79 -13.39
CA ASP A 116 5.61 9.78 -14.17
C ASP A 116 5.48 8.44 -13.43
N GLY A 117 5.90 8.36 -12.15
CA GLY A 117 5.88 7.14 -11.36
C GLY A 117 6.46 7.31 -9.97
N CYS A 118 7.14 6.27 -9.46
CA CYS A 118 7.92 6.35 -8.24
C CYS A 118 9.23 5.55 -8.34
N GLU A 119 10.21 5.92 -7.51
CA GLU A 119 11.46 5.20 -7.35
C GLU A 119 11.49 4.48 -6.00
N TYR A 120 11.92 3.22 -5.99
CA TYR A 120 12.05 2.44 -4.77
C TYR A 120 13.36 2.79 -4.07
N MET A 121 13.28 3.11 -2.78
CA MET A 121 14.46 3.39 -1.96
C MET A 121 15.11 2.10 -1.41
N SER A 122 14.40 0.98 -1.47
CA SER A 122 14.88 -0.34 -1.06
C SER A 122 15.16 -1.22 -2.28
N LYS A 123 16.16 -2.08 -2.14
CA LYS A 123 16.48 -3.12 -3.14
C LYS A 123 15.85 -4.47 -2.81
N PHE A 124 15.03 -4.54 -1.77
CA PHE A 124 14.35 -5.76 -1.39
C PHE A 124 13.33 -6.16 -2.47
N PRO A 125 13.32 -7.42 -2.92
CA PRO A 125 12.43 -7.86 -3.98
C PRO A 125 10.95 -7.79 -3.53
N LEU A 126 10.09 -7.42 -4.45
CA LEU A 126 8.66 -7.32 -4.29
C LEU A 126 8.04 -8.71 -4.51
N LYS A 127 8.39 -9.65 -3.63
CA LYS A 127 7.97 -11.04 -3.76
C LYS A 127 7.85 -11.69 -2.38
N ILE A 128 6.79 -12.45 -2.18
CA ILE A 128 6.67 -13.32 -1.01
C ILE A 128 7.57 -14.54 -1.24
N GLU A 129 8.55 -14.71 -0.35
CA GLU A 129 9.41 -15.88 -0.36
C GLU A 129 8.84 -16.96 0.54
N VAL A 130 8.69 -18.15 -0.03
CA VAL A 130 8.26 -19.34 0.71
C VAL A 130 9.49 -20.04 1.24
N ILE A 131 9.59 -20.16 2.56
CA ILE A 131 10.63 -20.93 3.24
C ILE A 131 10.05 -22.30 3.55
N GLU A 132 10.68 -23.36 3.05
CA GLU A 132 10.35 -24.75 3.31
C GLU A 132 11.13 -25.33 4.51
#